data_1237206a928bb9cd2b5ebad8e536f612
#
_entry.id   1237206a928bb9cd2b5ebad8e536f612
#
_cell.length_a   1.000
_cell.length_b   1.000
_cell.length_c   1.000
_cell.angle_alpha   90.00
_cell.angle_beta   90.00
_cell.angle_gamma   90.00
#
_symmetry.space_group_name_H-M   'P 1'
#
loop_
_entity.id
_entity.type
_entity.pdbx_description
1 polymer ?
#
loop_
_entity_poly.entity_id
_entity_poly.type
_entity_poly.pdbx_seq_one_letter_code
_entity_poly.pdbx_strand_id
1 'polypeptide(L)'
;MSKTSIYETELAARPRYGRCDAPRTSDVAIIGGGLTGVSAALALAEAGFSVTLLEAARIGTGGSGRNGGHLCQGWSSDFAKISRQLASEEADIAWKSGMAAVDLAKARIAKYDIDCDLKFGYLHAARHARQMRDLDAEQEEWEGRGYSHFTRLGDRAAL
;
A
#
# COMPACT_ATOMS: atom_id res chain seq x y z
N MET A 1 -14.30 -0.15 24.49
CA MET A 1 -14.21 -0.71 23.13
C MET A 1 -12.84 -1.34 22.97
N SER A 2 -12.74 -2.57 22.48
CA SER A 2 -11.47 -3.24 22.22
C SER A 2 -10.64 -2.42 21.23
N LYS A 3 -9.38 -2.14 21.56
CA LYS A 3 -8.44 -1.45 20.67
C LYS A 3 -7.78 -2.41 19.67
N THR A 4 -8.16 -3.67 19.67
CA THR A 4 -7.58 -4.74 18.86
C THR A 4 -8.22 -4.74 17.47
N SER A 5 -7.42 -4.74 16.41
CA SER A 5 -7.93 -4.86 15.04
C SER A 5 -8.27 -6.31 14.72
N ILE A 6 -9.09 -6.55 13.69
CA ILE A 6 -9.42 -7.89 13.22
C ILE A 6 -8.15 -8.68 12.87
N TYR A 7 -7.19 -8.05 12.24
CA TYR A 7 -5.91 -8.66 11.89
C TYR A 7 -5.07 -9.10 13.10
N GLU A 8 -5.28 -8.46 14.25
CA GLU A 8 -4.61 -8.86 15.48
C GLU A 8 -5.21 -10.10 16.12
N THR A 9 -6.47 -10.41 15.82
CA THR A 9 -7.14 -11.61 16.35
C THR A 9 -6.80 -12.85 15.53
N GLU A 10 -6.41 -12.69 14.27
CA GLU A 10 -6.09 -13.78 13.35
C GLU A 10 -4.61 -14.20 13.40
N LEU A 11 -3.73 -13.35 13.93
CA LEU A 11 -2.30 -13.63 14.00
C LEU A 11 -1.97 -14.48 15.23
N ALA A 12 -1.55 -15.73 14.99
CA ALA A 12 -1.20 -16.69 16.03
C ALA A 12 -0.05 -16.25 16.95
N ALA A 13 0.95 -15.55 16.42
CA ALA A 13 2.04 -14.97 17.19
C ALA A 13 2.63 -13.75 16.45
N ARG A 14 2.87 -12.66 17.19
CA ARG A 14 3.64 -11.51 16.68
C ARG A 14 4.96 -11.40 17.41
N PRO A 15 6.05 -11.07 16.73
CA PRO A 15 7.30 -10.75 17.39
C PRO A 15 7.09 -9.63 18.42
N ARG A 16 7.65 -9.81 19.61
CA ARG A 16 7.74 -8.76 20.62
C ARG A 16 9.18 -8.29 20.68
N TYR A 17 9.34 -7.00 20.47
CA TYR A 17 10.64 -6.36 20.59
C TYR A 17 10.79 -5.79 22.01
N GLY A 18 12.00 -5.86 22.56
CA GLY A 18 12.30 -5.29 23.87
C GLY A 18 12.23 -3.76 23.87
N ARG A 19 12.13 -3.16 25.06
CA ARG A 19 12.23 -1.71 25.21
C ARG A 19 13.65 -1.24 24.84
N CYS A 20 13.73 -0.04 24.31
CA CYS A 20 15.02 0.61 24.06
C CYS A 20 15.45 1.36 25.34
N ASP A 21 16.01 0.63 26.29
CA ASP A 21 16.35 1.16 27.63
C ASP A 21 17.83 1.64 27.71
N ALA A 22 18.59 1.52 26.62
CA ALA A 22 19.99 1.94 26.56
C ALA A 22 20.27 2.74 25.28
N PRO A 23 21.28 3.63 25.28
CA PRO A 23 21.73 4.32 24.07
C PRO A 23 22.10 3.31 22.98
N ARG A 24 21.67 3.60 21.76
CA ARG A 24 21.99 2.83 20.55
C ARG A 24 22.56 3.77 19.49
N THR A 25 23.47 3.26 18.71
CA THR A 25 24.02 3.95 17.53
C THR A 25 23.60 3.21 16.28
N SER A 26 23.13 3.92 15.29
CA SER A 26 22.82 3.42 13.95
C SER A 26 22.98 4.54 12.95
N ASP A 27 23.15 4.21 11.67
CA ASP A 27 23.24 5.22 10.61
C ASP A 27 21.93 5.99 10.48
N VAL A 28 20.78 5.30 10.66
CA VAL A 28 19.44 5.91 10.56
C VAL A 28 18.55 5.47 11.71
N ALA A 29 17.89 6.43 12.35
CA ALA A 29 16.83 6.19 13.33
C ALA A 29 15.48 6.55 12.71
N ILE A 30 14.50 5.61 12.79
CA ILE A 30 13.13 5.79 12.29
C ILE A 30 12.18 5.75 13.47
N ILE A 31 11.30 6.74 13.57
CA ILE A 31 10.27 6.81 14.60
C ILE A 31 8.91 6.48 13.99
N GLY A 32 8.30 5.44 14.50
CA GLY A 32 6.99 4.93 14.09
C GLY A 32 7.08 3.65 13.25
N GLY A 33 6.46 2.59 13.73
CA GLY A 33 6.40 1.25 13.12
C GLY A 33 5.15 1.02 12.26
N GLY A 34 4.64 2.06 11.60
CA GLY A 34 3.61 1.94 10.58
C GLY A 34 4.18 1.51 9.22
N LEU A 35 3.32 1.40 8.20
CA LEU A 35 3.70 0.98 6.85
C LEU A 35 4.87 1.79 6.29
N THR A 36 4.82 3.11 6.43
CA THR A 36 5.88 4.02 5.96
C THR A 36 7.21 3.76 6.65
N GLY A 37 7.21 3.70 8.00
CA GLY A 37 8.44 3.49 8.77
C GLY A 37 9.06 2.12 8.53
N VAL A 38 8.25 1.07 8.48
CA VAL A 38 8.73 -0.28 8.18
C VAL A 38 9.27 -0.37 6.75
N SER A 39 8.58 0.23 5.77
CA SER A 39 9.03 0.25 4.39
C SER A 39 10.36 0.99 4.21
N ALA A 40 10.52 2.13 4.90
CA ALA A 40 11.76 2.89 4.88
C ALA A 40 12.90 2.12 5.57
N ALA A 41 12.62 1.53 6.75
CA ALA A 41 13.59 0.72 7.47
C ALA A 41 14.10 -0.46 6.63
N LEU A 42 13.18 -1.14 5.95
CA LEU A 42 13.54 -2.26 5.08
C LEU A 42 14.39 -1.80 3.89
N ALA A 43 13.99 -0.73 3.21
CA ALA A 43 14.74 -0.21 2.05
C ALA A 43 16.17 0.21 2.44
N LEU A 44 16.32 0.88 3.58
CA LEU A 44 17.62 1.29 4.07
C LEU A 44 18.49 0.10 4.50
N ALA A 45 17.90 -0.88 5.16
CA ALA A 45 18.60 -2.11 5.54
C ALA A 45 19.03 -2.93 4.31
N GLU A 46 18.19 -3.00 3.28
CA GLU A 46 18.54 -3.63 1.99
C GLU A 46 19.67 -2.89 1.27
N ALA A 47 19.79 -1.58 1.49
CA ALA A 47 20.91 -0.75 0.98
C ALA A 47 22.18 -0.81 1.86
N GLY A 48 22.18 -1.60 2.94
CA GLY A 48 23.33 -1.83 3.79
C GLY A 48 23.51 -0.87 4.96
N PHE A 49 22.52 0.02 5.21
CA PHE A 49 22.56 0.90 6.39
C PHE A 49 22.17 0.14 7.66
N SER A 50 22.80 0.49 8.77
CA SER A 50 22.32 0.08 10.09
C SER A 50 21.13 0.95 10.49
N VAL A 51 19.98 0.30 10.77
CA VAL A 51 18.72 1.01 11.03
C VAL A 51 18.16 0.66 12.39
N THR A 52 17.79 1.66 13.17
CA THR A 52 17.01 1.50 14.40
C THR A 52 15.59 2.04 14.18
N LEU A 53 14.58 1.16 14.27
CA LEU A 53 13.17 1.56 14.23
C LEU A 53 12.60 1.54 15.64
N LEU A 54 12.03 2.66 16.08
CA LEU A 54 11.38 2.83 17.37
C LEU A 54 9.88 2.96 17.20
N GLU A 55 9.12 2.15 17.94
CA GLU A 55 7.66 2.15 17.95
C GLU A 55 7.16 2.26 19.39
N ALA A 56 6.23 3.19 19.64
CA ALA A 56 5.73 3.46 20.98
C ALA A 56 4.86 2.33 21.56
N ALA A 57 4.21 1.55 20.68
CA ALA A 57 3.32 0.47 21.09
C ALA A 57 3.74 -0.87 20.48
N ARG A 58 3.22 -1.19 19.32
CA ARG A 58 3.55 -2.38 18.51
C ARG A 58 3.57 -2.02 17.05
N ILE A 59 4.43 -2.69 16.29
CA ILE A 59 4.50 -2.52 14.84
C ILE A 59 3.11 -2.75 14.21
N GLY A 60 2.67 -1.80 13.40
CA GLY A 60 1.43 -1.88 12.65
C GLY A 60 0.14 -1.63 13.45
N THR A 61 0.18 -1.24 14.73
CA THR A 61 -1.05 -1.03 15.52
C THR A 61 -1.84 0.24 15.18
N GLY A 62 -1.25 1.17 14.47
CA GLY A 62 -1.93 2.39 13.99
C GLY A 62 -2.84 2.15 12.79
N GLY A 63 -3.01 3.16 11.94
CA GLY A 63 -3.78 3.07 10.69
C GLY A 63 -3.31 1.96 9.76
N SER A 64 -2.03 1.63 9.79
CA SER A 64 -1.43 0.56 8.99
C SER A 64 -1.97 -0.84 9.30
N GLY A 65 -2.43 -1.10 10.51
CA GLY A 65 -3.05 -2.38 10.89
C GLY A 65 -4.57 -2.29 11.06
N ARG A 66 -5.21 -1.24 10.53
CA ARG A 66 -6.65 -0.97 10.64
C ARG A 66 -7.28 -0.49 9.34
N ASN A 67 -6.62 -0.75 8.23
CA ASN A 67 -7.13 -0.45 6.89
C ASN A 67 -7.92 -1.63 6.33
N GLY A 68 -8.45 -1.49 5.11
CA GLY A 68 -9.22 -2.54 4.44
C GLY A 68 -8.39 -3.65 3.81
N GLY A 69 -7.06 -3.62 3.93
CA GLY A 69 -6.17 -4.64 3.36
C GLY A 69 -6.02 -4.57 1.83
N HIS A 70 -6.55 -3.54 1.18
CA HIS A 70 -6.44 -3.40 -0.26
C HIS A 70 -5.06 -2.90 -0.69
N LEU A 71 -4.47 -3.59 -1.65
CA LEU A 71 -3.24 -3.20 -2.34
C LEU A 71 -3.60 -2.76 -3.76
N CYS A 72 -3.98 -1.49 -3.90
CA CYS A 72 -4.41 -0.90 -5.17
C CYS A 72 -3.32 -0.02 -5.77
N GLN A 73 -3.28 0.02 -7.09
CA GLN A 73 -2.42 0.93 -7.85
C GLN A 73 -2.87 2.38 -7.66
N GLY A 74 -1.95 3.30 -7.89
CA GLY A 74 -2.24 4.73 -7.89
C GLY A 74 -2.16 5.37 -6.51
N TRP A 75 -2.94 6.41 -6.32
CA TRP A 75 -2.94 7.26 -5.13
C TRP A 75 -4.31 7.25 -4.47
N SER A 76 -4.39 7.69 -3.23
CA SER A 76 -5.67 7.83 -2.50
C SER A 76 -6.60 8.91 -3.07
N SER A 77 -6.10 9.76 -3.94
CA SER A 77 -6.85 10.76 -4.68
C SER A 77 -6.84 10.43 -6.17
N ASP A 78 -7.90 10.84 -6.86
CA ASP A 78 -8.00 10.83 -8.31
C ASP A 78 -6.75 11.46 -8.93
N PHE A 79 -6.10 10.73 -9.83
CA PHE A 79 -4.84 11.16 -10.43
C PHE A 79 -5.01 12.45 -11.25
N ALA A 80 -6.15 12.66 -11.88
CA ALA A 80 -6.44 13.90 -12.58
C ALA A 80 -6.41 15.15 -11.67
N LYS A 81 -6.71 14.99 -10.35
CA LYS A 81 -6.57 16.07 -9.38
C LYS A 81 -5.13 16.32 -8.98
N ILE A 82 -4.35 15.25 -8.85
CA ILE A 82 -2.93 15.32 -8.51
C ILE A 82 -2.16 15.97 -9.65
N SER A 83 -2.35 15.50 -10.88
CA SER A 83 -1.64 15.96 -12.07
C SER A 83 -1.85 17.46 -12.39
N ARG A 84 -3.01 18.02 -12.04
CA ARG A 84 -3.27 19.46 -12.21
C ARG A 84 -2.41 20.36 -11.33
N GLN A 85 -1.82 19.83 -10.27
CA GLN A 85 -0.99 20.57 -9.31
C GLN A 85 0.50 20.40 -9.55
N LEU A 86 0.87 19.60 -10.53
CA LEU A 86 2.25 19.20 -10.84
C LEU A 86 2.64 19.65 -12.25
N ALA A 87 3.91 19.89 -12.48
CA ALA A 87 4.43 19.98 -13.83
C ALA A 87 4.29 18.62 -14.54
N SER A 88 4.29 18.61 -15.88
CA SER A 88 4.07 17.38 -16.66
C SER A 88 5.03 16.25 -16.27
N GLU A 89 6.31 16.57 -16.12
CA GLU A 89 7.35 15.60 -15.74
C GLU A 89 7.14 15.06 -14.32
N GLU A 90 6.75 15.91 -13.38
CA GLU A 90 6.41 15.52 -12.01
C GLU A 90 5.17 14.62 -11.96
N ALA A 91 4.16 14.92 -12.78
CA ALA A 91 2.97 14.09 -12.91
C ALA A 91 3.31 12.68 -13.44
N ASP A 92 4.21 12.58 -14.40
CA ASP A 92 4.68 11.29 -14.92
C ASP A 92 5.44 10.49 -13.86
N ILE A 93 6.29 11.15 -13.06
CA ILE A 93 6.97 10.51 -11.93
C ILE A 93 5.95 10.02 -10.89
N ALA A 94 4.97 10.85 -10.56
CA ALA A 94 3.93 10.49 -9.60
C ALA A 94 3.11 9.29 -10.10
N TRP A 95 2.72 9.27 -11.38
CA TRP A 95 2.03 8.13 -11.99
C TRP A 95 2.85 6.85 -11.87
N LYS A 96 4.08 6.86 -12.36
CA LYS A 96 4.99 5.70 -12.33
C LYS A 96 5.22 5.20 -10.90
N SER A 97 5.37 6.11 -9.94
CA SER A 97 5.56 5.75 -8.53
C SER A 97 4.33 5.06 -7.94
N GLY A 98 3.12 5.54 -8.27
CA GLY A 98 1.86 4.92 -7.83
C GLY A 98 1.68 3.49 -8.37
N MET A 99 2.10 3.25 -9.61
CA MET A 99 2.07 1.91 -10.22
C MET A 99 3.14 1.00 -9.61
N ALA A 100 4.37 1.47 -9.51
CA ALA A 100 5.51 0.70 -9.00
C ALA A 100 5.36 0.30 -7.52
N ALA A 101 4.59 1.05 -6.75
CA ALA A 101 4.38 0.77 -5.32
C ALA A 101 3.74 -0.61 -5.08
N VAL A 102 2.79 -1.02 -5.91
CA VAL A 102 2.14 -2.33 -5.82
C VAL A 102 3.09 -3.45 -6.19
N ASP A 103 3.88 -3.26 -7.25
CA ASP A 103 4.85 -4.26 -7.68
C ASP A 103 5.97 -4.44 -6.66
N LEU A 104 6.42 -3.35 -6.03
CA LEU A 104 7.37 -3.41 -4.92
C LEU A 104 6.79 -4.19 -3.73
N ALA A 105 5.54 -3.96 -3.37
CA ALA A 105 4.88 -4.68 -2.29
C ALA A 105 4.78 -6.18 -2.61
N LYS A 106 4.34 -6.55 -3.81
CA LYS A 106 4.29 -7.94 -4.27
C LYS A 106 5.67 -8.61 -4.27
N ALA A 107 6.69 -7.91 -4.76
CA ALA A 107 8.06 -8.41 -4.77
C ALA A 107 8.59 -8.66 -3.35
N ARG A 108 8.29 -7.78 -2.40
CA ARG A 108 8.66 -7.96 -0.99
C ARG A 108 7.91 -9.12 -0.34
N ILE A 109 6.62 -9.26 -0.59
CA ILE A 109 5.82 -10.40 -0.11
C ILE A 109 6.46 -11.71 -0.58
N ALA A 110 6.80 -11.81 -1.86
CA ALA A 110 7.45 -13.00 -2.42
C ALA A 110 8.87 -13.21 -1.87
N LYS A 111 9.69 -12.14 -1.82
CA LYS A 111 11.10 -12.21 -1.36
C LYS A 111 11.23 -12.68 0.08
N TYR A 112 10.32 -12.26 0.95
CA TYR A 112 10.37 -12.53 2.39
C TYR A 112 9.37 -13.60 2.83
N ASP A 113 8.71 -14.25 1.88
CA ASP A 113 7.70 -15.30 2.14
C ASP A 113 6.65 -14.82 3.18
N ILE A 114 6.10 -13.61 2.95
CA ILE A 114 5.15 -13.01 3.89
C ILE A 114 3.80 -13.69 3.76
N ASP A 115 3.40 -14.43 4.79
CA ASP A 115 2.07 -15.02 4.91
C ASP A 115 1.04 -13.92 5.21
N CYS A 116 0.39 -13.42 4.17
CA CYS A 116 -0.60 -12.35 4.23
C CYS A 116 -1.88 -12.66 3.44
N ASP A 117 -2.08 -13.92 3.06
CA ASP A 117 -3.24 -14.36 2.26
C ASP A 117 -3.48 -13.48 1.02
N LEU A 118 -2.41 -13.17 0.27
CA LEU A 118 -2.46 -12.29 -0.89
C LEU A 118 -3.42 -12.85 -1.96
N LYS A 119 -4.46 -12.09 -2.28
CA LYS A 119 -5.38 -12.37 -3.38
C LYS A 119 -5.21 -11.32 -4.48
N PHE A 120 -5.35 -11.76 -5.73
CA PHE A 120 -5.23 -10.87 -6.88
C PHE A 120 -6.60 -10.44 -7.41
N GLY A 121 -6.64 -9.20 -7.86
CA GLY A 121 -7.83 -8.57 -8.44
C GLY A 121 -8.75 -7.97 -7.39
N TYR A 122 -9.55 -7.02 -7.84
CA TYR A 122 -10.64 -6.43 -7.08
C TYR A 122 -11.73 -5.98 -8.05
N LEU A 123 -12.94 -5.83 -7.55
CA LEU A 123 -14.09 -5.46 -8.36
C LEU A 123 -14.54 -4.03 -8.03
N HIS A 124 -14.60 -3.18 -9.03
CA HIS A 124 -15.33 -1.92 -8.97
C HIS A 124 -16.74 -2.12 -9.52
N ALA A 125 -17.75 -1.96 -8.68
CA ALA A 125 -19.13 -2.16 -9.07
C ALA A 125 -19.87 -0.82 -9.20
N ALA A 126 -20.33 -0.52 -10.42
CA ALA A 126 -21.23 0.61 -10.66
C ALA A 126 -22.66 0.24 -10.27
N ARG A 127 -23.32 1.05 -9.43
CA ARG A 127 -24.72 0.86 -9.02
C ARG A 127 -25.70 1.55 -9.96
N HIS A 128 -25.24 2.51 -10.77
CA HIS A 128 -26.07 3.28 -11.70
C HIS A 128 -25.22 3.86 -12.85
N ALA A 129 -25.88 4.26 -13.94
CA ALA A 129 -25.25 4.68 -15.19
C ALA A 129 -24.23 5.83 -15.07
N ARG A 130 -24.35 6.72 -14.08
CA ARG A 130 -23.35 7.76 -13.85
C ARG A 130 -22.01 7.16 -13.41
N GLN A 131 -22.04 6.26 -12.41
CA GLN A 131 -20.83 5.58 -11.95
C GLN A 131 -20.20 4.72 -13.03
N MET A 132 -21.00 4.14 -13.91
CA MET A 132 -20.47 3.41 -15.06
C MET A 132 -19.66 4.31 -15.98
N ARG A 133 -20.16 5.52 -16.29
CA ARG A 133 -19.41 6.51 -17.10
C ARG A 133 -18.12 6.97 -16.40
N ASP A 134 -18.16 7.12 -15.07
CA ASP A 134 -16.98 7.50 -14.29
C ASP A 134 -15.91 6.39 -14.37
N LEU A 135 -16.30 5.11 -14.30
CA LEU A 135 -15.40 3.96 -14.47
C LEU A 135 -14.88 3.84 -15.91
N ASP A 136 -15.72 4.08 -16.92
CA ASP A 136 -15.30 4.07 -18.32
C ASP A 136 -14.23 5.16 -18.58
N ALA A 137 -14.42 6.37 -18.03
CA ALA A 137 -13.46 7.45 -18.15
C ALA A 137 -12.14 7.16 -17.39
N GLU A 138 -12.23 6.55 -16.22
CA GLU A 138 -11.05 6.11 -15.47
C GLU A 138 -10.27 5.04 -16.25
N GLN A 139 -10.95 4.07 -16.83
CA GLN A 139 -10.32 3.04 -17.66
C GLN A 139 -9.60 3.68 -18.86
N GLU A 140 -10.24 4.58 -19.60
CA GLU A 140 -9.65 5.27 -20.75
C GLU A 140 -8.38 6.06 -20.34
N GLU A 141 -8.42 6.78 -19.21
CA GLU A 141 -7.27 7.52 -18.69
C GLU A 141 -6.10 6.58 -18.38
N TRP A 142 -6.35 5.47 -17.72
CA TRP A 142 -5.33 4.53 -17.31
C TRP A 142 -4.74 3.76 -18.48
N GLU A 143 -5.57 3.34 -19.44
CA GLU A 143 -5.12 2.68 -20.69
C GLU A 143 -4.28 3.64 -21.53
N GLY A 144 -4.67 4.91 -21.61
CA GLY A 144 -3.88 5.96 -22.28
C GLY A 144 -2.50 6.19 -21.64
N ARG A 145 -2.31 5.77 -20.39
CA ARG A 145 -1.02 5.79 -19.68
C ARG A 145 -0.31 4.43 -19.62
N GLY A 146 -0.80 3.46 -20.40
CA GLY A 146 -0.19 2.14 -20.54
C GLY A 146 -0.61 1.09 -19.51
N TYR A 147 -1.63 1.33 -18.70
CA TYR A 147 -2.20 0.33 -17.82
C TYR A 147 -3.39 -0.37 -18.49
N SER A 148 -3.27 -1.67 -18.76
CA SER A 148 -4.24 -2.44 -19.56
C SER A 148 -4.83 -3.66 -18.82
N HIS A 149 -4.78 -3.67 -17.48
CA HIS A 149 -5.24 -4.82 -16.69
C HIS A 149 -6.71 -4.70 -16.24
N PHE A 150 -7.55 -4.07 -17.06
CA PHE A 150 -8.98 -4.00 -16.82
C PHE A 150 -9.71 -5.15 -17.50
N THR A 151 -10.74 -5.67 -16.82
CA THR A 151 -11.71 -6.57 -17.42
C THR A 151 -13.10 -6.03 -17.14
N ARG A 152 -13.82 -5.68 -18.21
CA ARG A 152 -15.21 -5.24 -18.11
C ARG A 152 -16.14 -6.46 -18.00
N LEU A 153 -16.86 -6.52 -16.92
CA LEU A 153 -17.93 -7.51 -16.75
C LEU A 153 -19.26 -6.87 -17.19
N GLY A 154 -19.80 -7.29 -18.32
CA GLY A 154 -20.91 -6.62 -19.00
C GLY A 154 -22.30 -6.94 -18.44
N ASP A 155 -22.52 -8.13 -17.87
CA ASP A 155 -23.82 -8.61 -17.45
C ASP A 155 -23.80 -9.42 -16.15
N ARG A 156 -24.95 -9.44 -15.45
CA ARG A 156 -25.18 -10.24 -14.22
C ARG A 156 -24.84 -11.73 -14.36
N ALA A 157 -24.74 -12.24 -15.57
CA ALA A 157 -24.41 -13.64 -15.85
C ALA A 157 -22.90 -13.93 -15.83
N ALA A 158 -22.06 -12.89 -15.73
CA ALA A 158 -20.60 -13.01 -15.69
C ALA A 158 -20.02 -12.94 -14.27
N LEU A 159 -20.87 -12.82 -13.27
CA LEU A 159 -20.56 -12.87 -11.85
C LEU A 159 -21.01 -14.22 -11.28
#